data_d11d2aa78ad2726b8187ea08a85cdd85
#
_entry.id   d11d2aa78ad2726b8187ea08a85cdd85
#
_cell.length_a   1.000
_cell.length_b   1.000
_cell.length_c   1.000
_cell.angle_alpha   90.00
_cell.angle_beta   90.00
_cell.angle_gamma   90.00
#
_symmetry.space_group_name_H-M   'P 1'
#
loop_
_entity.id
_entity.type
_entity.pdbx_description
1 polymer ?
#
loop_
_entity_poly.entity_id
_entity_poly.type
_entity_poly.pdbx_seq_one_letter_code
_entity_poly.pdbx_strand_id
1 'polypeptide(L)'
;MNSYFQTPPVVKNLIIINALVYMATALIQPAHNAIMEYCALWLGAPLFHTYQFVTYMFVHANFEHIFFNMFALWMFGRTLEYELGSKRFLTYYMVCGIGAALIQYFTALAFGELPMSLVGASGAVMGLLLAFGVMHPNAVIMLLIPPIPMKAKWLSLIHISEPTRPISI
;
A
#
# COMPACT_ATOMS: atom_id res chain seq x y z
N MET A 1 9.75 0.41 30.81
CA MET A 1 10.27 -0.07 29.50
C MET A 1 9.51 0.68 28.40
N ASN A 2 10.20 1.49 27.60
CA ASN A 2 9.57 2.50 26.74
C ASN A 2 8.71 1.85 25.64
N SER A 3 7.41 2.06 25.72
CA SER A 3 6.37 1.60 24.77
C SER A 3 6.64 2.07 23.32
N TYR A 4 7.41 3.10 23.11
CA TYR A 4 7.75 3.67 21.80
C TYR A 4 8.60 2.78 20.87
N PHE A 5 9.21 1.72 21.39
CA PHE A 5 10.00 0.78 20.58
C PHE A 5 9.18 -0.42 20.05
N GLN A 6 7.96 -0.61 20.50
CA GLN A 6 7.12 -1.70 20.03
C GLN A 6 6.33 -1.25 18.81
N THR A 7 6.25 -2.11 17.79
CA THR A 7 5.38 -1.87 16.65
C THR A 7 3.92 -1.99 17.10
N PRO A 8 3.07 -0.97 16.88
CA PRO A 8 1.69 -1.01 17.32
C PRO A 8 0.88 -2.10 16.61
N PRO A 9 -0.25 -2.54 17.17
CA PRO A 9 -0.88 -3.80 16.80
C PRO A 9 -1.39 -3.84 15.37
N VAL A 10 -1.95 -2.77 14.83
CA VAL A 10 -2.50 -2.78 13.46
C VAL A 10 -1.38 -2.83 12.43
N VAL A 11 -0.37 -1.98 12.56
CA VAL A 11 0.82 -2.01 11.68
C VAL A 11 1.47 -3.38 11.71
N LYS A 12 1.68 -3.94 12.91
CA LYS A 12 2.25 -5.29 13.06
C LYS A 12 1.43 -6.35 12.32
N ASN A 13 0.12 -6.35 12.54
CA ASN A 13 -0.77 -7.35 11.93
C ASN A 13 -0.84 -7.20 10.40
N LEU A 14 -0.90 -5.97 9.89
CA LEU A 14 -0.87 -5.71 8.45
C LEU A 14 0.42 -6.23 7.81
N ILE A 15 1.59 -5.99 8.43
CA ILE A 15 2.87 -6.51 7.93
C ILE A 15 2.87 -8.05 7.93
N ILE A 16 2.41 -8.67 9.02
CA ILE A 16 2.36 -10.15 9.12
C ILE A 16 1.45 -10.73 8.05
N ILE A 17 0.24 -10.19 7.86
CA ILE A 17 -0.72 -10.68 6.86
C ILE A 17 -0.11 -10.57 5.45
N ASN A 18 0.45 -9.41 5.11
CA ASN A 18 1.08 -9.22 3.80
C ASN A 18 2.27 -10.17 3.57
N ALA A 19 3.12 -10.38 4.58
CA ALA A 19 4.23 -11.32 4.50
C ALA A 19 3.75 -12.77 4.31
N LEU A 20 2.69 -13.18 5.01
CA LEU A 20 2.13 -14.53 4.87
C LEU A 20 1.51 -14.75 3.48
N VAL A 21 0.74 -13.78 2.98
CA VAL A 21 0.17 -13.84 1.62
C VAL A 21 1.28 -13.89 0.59
N TYR A 22 2.31 -13.06 0.72
CA TYR A 22 3.44 -13.06 -0.20
C TYR A 22 4.22 -14.39 -0.17
N MET A 23 4.48 -14.96 1.02
CA MET A 23 5.12 -16.26 1.11
C MET A 23 4.30 -17.37 0.46
N ALA A 24 2.97 -17.35 0.63
CA ALA A 24 2.10 -18.30 -0.04
C ALA A 24 2.17 -18.19 -1.56
N THR A 25 2.16 -16.96 -2.10
CA THR A 25 2.30 -16.72 -3.55
C THR A 25 3.67 -17.05 -4.10
N ALA A 26 4.75 -16.83 -3.32
CA ALA A 26 6.12 -17.05 -3.77
C ALA A 26 6.55 -18.51 -3.73
N LEU A 27 6.03 -19.31 -2.79
CA LEU A 27 6.48 -20.68 -2.54
C LEU A 27 5.56 -21.75 -3.13
N ILE A 28 4.29 -21.45 -3.36
CA ILE A 28 3.27 -22.44 -3.71
C ILE A 28 2.56 -22.01 -5.00
N GLN A 29 2.93 -22.61 -6.15
CA GLN A 29 2.37 -22.25 -7.47
C GLN A 29 0.82 -22.29 -7.54
N PRO A 30 0.13 -23.34 -7.05
CA PRO A 30 -1.34 -23.33 -7.01
C PRO A 30 -1.91 -22.18 -6.18
N ALA A 31 -1.27 -21.80 -5.07
CA ALA A 31 -1.67 -20.66 -4.25
C ALA A 31 -1.42 -19.32 -4.98
N HIS A 32 -0.31 -19.21 -5.72
CA HIS A 32 -0.03 -18.04 -6.55
C HIS A 32 -1.17 -17.79 -7.53
N ASN A 33 -1.52 -18.79 -8.34
CA ASN A 33 -2.57 -18.64 -9.35
C ASN A 33 -3.91 -18.29 -8.71
N ALA A 34 -4.31 -18.99 -7.64
CA ALA A 34 -5.57 -18.72 -6.95
C ALA A 34 -5.59 -17.32 -6.31
N ILE A 35 -4.51 -16.89 -5.64
CA ILE A 35 -4.44 -15.57 -5.00
C ILE A 35 -4.47 -14.46 -6.07
N MET A 36 -3.75 -14.61 -7.17
CA MET A 36 -3.78 -13.63 -8.26
C MET A 36 -5.16 -13.58 -8.92
N GLU A 37 -5.79 -14.71 -9.18
CA GLU A 37 -7.12 -14.76 -9.81
C GLU A 37 -8.22 -14.17 -8.93
N TYR A 38 -8.27 -14.56 -7.63
CA TYR A 38 -9.37 -14.18 -6.75
C TYR A 38 -9.12 -12.93 -5.91
N CYS A 39 -7.86 -12.59 -5.59
CA CYS A 39 -7.54 -11.51 -4.67
C CYS A 39 -6.97 -10.26 -5.34
N ALA A 40 -6.37 -10.34 -6.54
CA ALA A 40 -6.01 -9.15 -7.30
C ALA A 40 -7.27 -8.42 -7.76
N LEU A 41 -7.20 -7.10 -7.93
CA LEU A 41 -8.34 -6.30 -8.39
C LEU A 41 -8.36 -6.25 -9.93
N TRP A 42 -9.34 -6.92 -10.53
CA TRP A 42 -9.52 -7.03 -11.98
C TRP A 42 -10.56 -6.03 -12.49
N LEU A 43 -10.13 -4.83 -12.86
CA LEU A 43 -11.01 -3.77 -13.33
C LEU A 43 -11.37 -3.97 -14.81
N GLY A 44 -12.67 -3.97 -15.12
CA GLY A 44 -13.18 -4.15 -16.50
C GLY A 44 -13.00 -5.56 -17.07
N ALA A 45 -12.71 -6.56 -16.25
CA ALA A 45 -12.52 -7.96 -16.64
C ALA A 45 -13.62 -8.86 -16.03
N PRO A 46 -13.89 -10.04 -16.62
CA PRO A 46 -14.88 -10.98 -16.08
C PRO A 46 -14.57 -11.51 -14.67
N LEU A 47 -13.31 -11.45 -14.26
CA LEU A 47 -12.83 -11.87 -12.93
C LEU A 47 -13.07 -10.83 -11.82
N PHE A 48 -13.70 -9.70 -12.15
CA PHE A 48 -13.96 -8.64 -11.17
C PHE A 48 -14.97 -9.05 -10.10
N HIS A 49 -14.58 -8.84 -8.85
CA HIS A 49 -15.46 -8.96 -7.68
C HIS A 49 -15.27 -7.78 -6.74
N THR A 50 -16.34 -7.30 -6.12
CA THR A 50 -16.32 -6.10 -5.27
C THR A 50 -15.38 -6.21 -4.05
N TYR A 51 -15.20 -7.40 -3.49
CA TYR A 51 -14.28 -7.62 -2.37
C TYR A 51 -12.81 -7.39 -2.76
N GLN A 52 -12.49 -7.44 -4.06
CA GLN A 52 -11.14 -7.21 -4.56
C GLN A 52 -10.64 -5.78 -4.30
N PHE A 53 -11.53 -4.82 -4.07
CA PHE A 53 -11.13 -3.48 -3.58
C PHE A 53 -10.42 -3.49 -2.21
N VAL A 54 -10.53 -4.58 -1.48
CA VAL A 54 -9.85 -4.80 -0.21
C VAL A 54 -8.71 -5.79 -0.35
N THR A 55 -8.95 -6.93 -1.00
CA THR A 55 -7.97 -8.04 -1.03
C THR A 55 -6.73 -7.70 -1.84
N TYR A 56 -6.84 -6.88 -2.89
CA TYR A 56 -5.70 -6.48 -3.73
C TYR A 56 -4.57 -5.82 -2.93
N MET A 57 -4.91 -5.14 -1.83
CA MET A 57 -3.96 -4.45 -0.95
C MET A 57 -2.98 -5.40 -0.25
N PHE A 58 -3.29 -6.70 -0.23
CA PHE A 58 -2.49 -7.74 0.43
C PHE A 58 -1.68 -8.59 -0.56
N VAL A 59 -1.93 -8.43 -1.87
CA VAL A 59 -1.22 -9.15 -2.93
C VAL A 59 -0.05 -8.31 -3.43
N HIS A 60 1.13 -8.91 -3.62
CA HIS A 60 2.31 -8.21 -4.11
C HIS A 60 2.98 -8.97 -5.25
N ALA A 61 3.38 -8.26 -6.31
CA ALA A 61 3.90 -8.84 -7.53
C ALA A 61 5.30 -9.45 -7.36
N ASN A 62 6.15 -8.83 -6.54
CA ASN A 62 7.54 -9.24 -6.35
C ASN A 62 8.08 -8.81 -4.98
N PHE A 63 9.30 -9.26 -4.65
CA PHE A 63 9.94 -8.97 -3.36
C PHE A 63 10.19 -7.49 -3.13
N GLU A 64 10.65 -6.75 -4.13
CA GLU A 64 10.90 -5.31 -3.99
C GLU A 64 9.62 -4.57 -3.67
N HIS A 65 8.53 -4.93 -4.35
CA HIS A 65 7.21 -4.32 -4.15
C HIS A 65 6.71 -4.50 -2.71
N ILE A 66 6.74 -5.73 -2.16
CA ILE A 66 6.34 -5.95 -0.77
C ILE A 66 7.33 -5.30 0.21
N PHE A 67 8.63 -5.37 -0.05
CA PHE A 67 9.64 -4.80 0.84
C PHE A 67 9.43 -3.31 1.04
N PHE A 68 9.31 -2.52 -0.04
CA PHE A 68 9.13 -1.08 0.07
C PHE A 68 7.79 -0.70 0.68
N ASN A 69 6.70 -1.42 0.36
CA ASN A 69 5.41 -1.19 1.00
C ASN A 69 5.45 -1.45 2.51
N MET A 70 6.01 -2.57 2.93
CA MET A 70 6.08 -2.93 4.36
C MET A 70 7.06 -2.05 5.12
N PHE A 71 8.15 -1.65 4.50
CA PHE A 71 9.10 -0.70 5.10
C PHE A 71 8.44 0.66 5.33
N ALA A 72 7.74 1.20 4.33
CA ALA A 72 7.03 2.47 4.46
C ALA A 72 5.87 2.38 5.47
N LEU A 73 5.10 1.29 5.44
CA LEU A 73 4.06 1.01 6.42
C LEU A 73 4.63 0.96 7.85
N TRP A 74 5.76 0.29 8.06
CA TRP A 74 6.42 0.24 9.36
C TRP A 74 6.93 1.61 9.80
N MET A 75 7.58 2.34 8.92
CA MET A 75 8.21 3.62 9.24
C MET A 75 7.17 4.71 9.55
N PHE A 76 6.20 4.92 8.65
CA PHE A 76 5.20 5.97 8.78
C PHE A 76 3.96 5.51 9.55
N GLY A 77 3.51 4.30 9.29
CA GLY A 77 2.32 3.73 9.92
C GLY A 77 2.46 3.62 11.43
N ARG A 78 3.65 3.27 11.94
CA ARG A 78 3.90 3.19 13.37
C ARG A 78 3.64 4.53 14.07
N THR A 79 4.18 5.61 13.55
CA THR A 79 3.99 6.95 14.12
C THR A 79 2.52 7.35 14.06
N LEU A 80 1.90 7.19 12.89
CA LEU A 80 0.50 7.54 12.70
C LEU A 80 -0.46 6.69 13.55
N GLU A 81 -0.19 5.40 13.74
CA GLU A 81 -1.03 4.57 14.62
C GLU A 81 -0.93 4.99 16.07
N TYR A 82 0.27 5.39 16.57
CA TYR A 82 0.41 5.93 17.92
C TYR A 82 -0.36 7.23 18.12
N GLU A 83 -0.38 8.10 17.13
CA GLU A 83 -1.03 9.42 17.22
C GLU A 83 -2.55 9.36 17.01
N LEU A 84 -3.00 8.59 16.02
CA LEU A 84 -4.42 8.49 15.67
C LEU A 84 -5.18 7.45 16.52
N GLY A 85 -4.45 6.50 17.08
CA GLY A 85 -5.00 5.28 17.67
C GLY A 85 -5.37 4.23 16.61
N SER A 86 -5.30 2.95 16.98
CA SER A 86 -5.42 1.79 16.08
C SER A 86 -6.68 1.79 15.21
N LYS A 87 -7.84 2.16 15.78
CA LYS A 87 -9.10 2.16 15.03
C LYS A 87 -9.12 3.20 13.91
N ARG A 88 -8.73 4.45 14.21
CA ARG A 88 -8.70 5.54 13.21
C ARG A 88 -7.62 5.28 12.17
N PHE A 89 -6.47 4.79 12.58
CA PHE A 89 -5.40 4.42 11.67
C PHE A 89 -5.85 3.35 10.68
N LEU A 90 -6.45 2.25 11.14
CA LEU A 90 -6.97 1.19 10.26
C LEU A 90 -8.02 1.72 9.29
N THR A 91 -8.98 2.52 9.79
CA THR A 91 -9.99 3.14 8.93
C THR A 91 -9.35 4.02 7.85
N TYR A 92 -8.38 4.86 8.23
CA TYR A 92 -7.67 5.73 7.30
C TYR A 92 -6.90 4.90 6.23
N TYR A 93 -6.16 3.88 6.66
CA TYR A 93 -5.44 2.98 5.78
C TYR A 93 -6.35 2.32 4.74
N MET A 94 -7.49 1.78 5.18
CA MET A 94 -8.46 1.13 4.29
C MET A 94 -9.12 2.13 3.33
N VAL A 95 -9.50 3.30 3.81
CA VAL A 95 -10.10 4.36 2.96
C VAL A 95 -9.12 4.83 1.90
N CYS A 96 -7.84 5.01 2.25
CA CYS A 96 -6.81 5.39 1.27
C CYS A 96 -6.59 4.31 0.22
N GLY A 97 -6.52 3.03 0.63
CA GLY A 97 -6.37 1.92 -0.31
C GLY A 97 -7.55 1.81 -1.28
N ILE A 98 -8.77 1.75 -0.75
CA ILE A 98 -9.99 1.67 -1.57
C ILE A 98 -10.12 2.92 -2.46
N GLY A 99 -9.87 4.10 -1.93
CA GLY A 99 -9.92 5.37 -2.67
C GLY A 99 -8.93 5.41 -3.83
N ALA A 100 -7.69 4.93 -3.61
CA ALA A 100 -6.68 4.83 -4.66
C ALA A 100 -7.13 3.90 -5.80
N ALA A 101 -7.72 2.75 -5.47
CA ALA A 101 -8.25 1.83 -6.47
C ALA A 101 -9.43 2.43 -7.27
N LEU A 102 -10.31 3.19 -6.62
CA LEU A 102 -11.40 3.89 -7.30
C LEU A 102 -10.86 4.99 -8.24
N ILE A 103 -9.89 5.78 -7.79
CA ILE A 103 -9.24 6.80 -8.63
C ILE A 103 -8.62 6.13 -9.85
N GLN A 104 -7.88 5.03 -9.66
CA GLN A 104 -7.26 4.28 -10.76
C GLN A 104 -8.32 3.72 -11.73
N TYR A 105 -9.46 3.23 -11.24
CA TYR A 105 -10.56 2.78 -12.09
C TYR A 105 -11.10 3.90 -12.98
N PHE A 106 -11.40 5.06 -12.41
CA PHE A 106 -11.95 6.18 -13.17
C PHE A 106 -10.94 6.77 -14.15
N THR A 107 -9.65 6.82 -13.79
CA THR A 107 -8.59 7.23 -14.72
C THR A 107 -8.44 6.26 -15.87
N ALA A 108 -8.36 4.95 -15.60
CA ALA A 108 -8.27 3.93 -16.63
C ALA A 108 -9.50 3.92 -17.56
N LEU A 109 -10.69 4.15 -17.01
CA LEU A 109 -11.91 4.29 -17.81
C LEU A 109 -11.86 5.51 -18.74
N ALA A 110 -11.39 6.65 -18.21
CA ALA A 110 -11.30 7.92 -18.97
C ALA A 110 -10.27 7.85 -20.12
N PHE A 111 -9.18 7.12 -19.92
CA PHE A 111 -8.11 6.96 -20.92
C PHE A 111 -8.21 5.71 -21.78
N GLY A 112 -9.24 4.87 -21.57
CA GLY A 112 -9.44 3.65 -22.35
C GLY A 112 -8.44 2.53 -22.06
N GLU A 113 -7.89 2.49 -20.84
CA GLU A 113 -6.86 1.54 -20.40
C GLU A 113 -7.44 0.28 -19.74
N LEU A 114 -8.76 0.07 -19.78
CA LEU A 114 -9.40 -1.15 -19.31
C LEU A 114 -9.38 -2.24 -20.40
N PRO A 115 -9.27 -3.53 -20.03
CA PRO A 115 -9.17 -4.08 -18.67
C PRO A 115 -7.76 -3.97 -18.07
N MET A 116 -7.69 -3.86 -16.73
CA MET A 116 -6.43 -3.82 -16.01
C MET A 116 -6.51 -4.56 -14.68
N SER A 117 -5.35 -4.96 -14.14
CA SER A 117 -5.26 -5.56 -12.80
C SER A 117 -4.40 -4.71 -11.88
N LEU A 118 -4.78 -4.69 -10.58
CA LEU A 118 -4.05 -3.98 -9.53
C LEU A 118 -3.71 -4.93 -8.39
N VAL A 119 -2.50 -4.77 -7.85
CA VAL A 119 -2.01 -5.46 -6.66
C VAL A 119 -1.16 -4.50 -5.82
N GLY A 120 -1.16 -4.69 -4.52
CA GLY A 120 -0.28 -4.00 -3.59
C GLY A 120 -0.94 -3.00 -2.66
N ALA A 121 -0.27 -2.79 -1.53
CA ALA A 121 -0.67 -1.82 -0.50
C ALA A 121 -0.32 -0.37 -0.86
N SER A 122 0.30 -0.12 -2.03
CA SER A 122 0.90 1.16 -2.40
C SER A 122 -0.06 2.35 -2.28
N GLY A 123 -1.32 2.19 -2.69
CA GLY A 123 -2.33 3.24 -2.56
C GLY A 123 -2.57 3.67 -1.11
N ALA A 124 -2.69 2.70 -0.19
CA ALA A 124 -2.82 2.99 1.24
C ALA A 124 -1.54 3.58 1.82
N VAL A 125 -0.37 3.06 1.42
CA VAL A 125 0.94 3.57 1.85
C VAL A 125 1.17 5.00 1.40
N MET A 126 0.76 5.38 0.18
CA MET A 126 0.79 6.77 -0.28
C MET A 126 -0.09 7.68 0.58
N GLY A 127 -1.26 7.19 0.99
CA GLY A 127 -2.10 7.90 1.95
C GLY A 127 -1.40 8.12 3.30
N LEU A 128 -0.66 7.12 3.81
CA LEU A 128 0.13 7.28 5.03
C LEU A 128 1.24 8.30 4.88
N LEU A 129 1.94 8.31 3.75
CA LEU A 129 2.98 9.31 3.44
C LEU A 129 2.39 10.72 3.42
N LEU A 130 1.23 10.89 2.81
CA LEU A 130 0.52 12.17 2.78
C LEU A 130 0.14 12.62 4.20
N ALA A 131 -0.50 11.74 4.99
CA ALA A 131 -0.87 12.06 6.37
C ALA A 131 0.35 12.45 7.21
N PHE A 132 1.43 11.67 7.10
CA PHE A 132 2.67 11.96 7.81
C PHE A 132 3.27 13.32 7.39
N GLY A 133 3.27 13.62 6.08
CA GLY A 133 3.76 14.91 5.56
C GLY A 133 2.95 16.11 6.05
N VAL A 134 1.62 15.95 6.18
CA VAL A 134 0.72 16.99 6.70
C VAL A 134 0.88 17.16 8.22
N MET A 135 0.96 16.06 8.98
CA MET A 135 1.06 16.09 10.43
C MET A 135 2.48 16.48 10.91
N HIS A 136 3.51 16.15 10.12
CA HIS A 136 4.92 16.38 10.45
C HIS A 136 5.68 17.10 9.33
N PRO A 137 5.27 18.33 8.94
CA PRO A 137 5.81 19.00 7.74
C PRO A 137 7.30 19.32 7.83
N ASN A 138 7.83 19.44 9.04
CA ASN A 138 9.25 19.75 9.31
C ASN A 138 10.09 18.51 9.64
N ALA A 139 9.49 17.31 9.69
CA ALA A 139 10.25 16.09 9.91
C ALA A 139 11.21 15.86 8.73
N VAL A 140 12.46 15.56 9.03
CA VAL A 140 13.47 15.20 8.03
C VAL A 140 13.43 13.68 7.87
N ILE A 141 13.11 13.23 6.67
CA ILE A 141 13.12 11.82 6.32
C ILE A 141 14.38 11.57 5.50
N MET A 142 15.19 10.60 5.91
CA MET A 142 16.28 10.10 5.08
C MET A 142 15.73 9.05 4.13
N LEU A 143 15.75 9.35 2.83
CA LEU A 143 15.51 8.34 1.80
C LEU A 143 16.61 7.27 1.88
N LEU A 144 16.20 6.01 1.80
CA LEU A 144 17.12 4.89 1.96
C LEU A 144 18.09 4.78 0.78
N ILE A 145 17.65 5.12 -0.43
CA ILE A 145 18.44 5.04 -1.65
C ILE A 145 17.98 6.14 -2.65
N PRO A 146 18.80 7.15 -2.94
CA PRO A 146 20.03 7.56 -2.25
C PRO A 146 19.74 8.21 -0.89
N PRO A 147 20.68 8.23 0.06
CA PRO A 147 20.49 8.79 1.41
C PRO A 147 20.44 10.32 1.37
N ILE A 148 19.37 10.88 0.86
CA ILE A 148 19.14 12.33 0.78
C ILE A 148 18.16 12.73 1.87
N PRO A 149 18.54 13.65 2.78
CA PRO A 149 17.64 14.20 3.77
C PRO A 149 16.59 15.08 3.08
N MET A 150 15.31 14.72 3.18
CA MET A 150 14.21 15.48 2.60
C MET A 150 13.13 15.77 3.65
N LYS A 151 12.53 16.97 3.60
CA LYS A 151 11.39 17.26 4.46
C LYS A 151 10.17 16.43 4.03
N ALA A 152 9.43 15.90 4.98
CA ALA A 152 8.29 15.00 4.77
C ALA A 152 7.26 15.55 3.76
N LYS A 153 7.02 16.86 3.78
CA LYS A 153 6.10 17.54 2.84
C LYS A 153 6.49 17.39 1.36
N TRP A 154 7.78 17.31 1.04
CA TRP A 154 8.24 17.15 -0.34
C TRP A 154 8.14 15.71 -0.82
N LEU A 155 8.37 14.74 0.08
CA LEU A 155 8.25 13.33 -0.24
C LEU A 155 6.82 12.95 -0.64
N SER A 156 5.82 13.46 0.08
CA SER A 156 4.41 13.22 -0.25
C SER A 156 4.01 13.81 -1.61
N LEU A 157 4.58 14.97 -2.00
CA LEU A 157 4.28 15.62 -3.28
C LEU A 157 4.91 14.87 -4.47
N ILE A 158 6.15 14.38 -4.33
CA ILE A 158 6.86 13.66 -5.40
C ILE A 158 6.14 12.34 -5.72
N HIS A 159 5.71 11.59 -4.70
CA HIS A 159 5.03 10.30 -4.90
C HIS A 159 3.63 10.43 -5.52
N ILE A 160 2.93 11.54 -5.31
CA ILE A 160 1.61 11.79 -5.95
C ILE A 160 1.76 12.01 -7.47
N SER A 161 2.93 12.45 -7.92
CA SER A 161 3.20 12.76 -9.34
C SER A 161 3.73 11.58 -10.16
N GLU A 162 4.07 10.44 -9.56
CA GLU A 162 4.52 9.25 -10.31
C GLU A 162 3.33 8.40 -10.77
N PRO A 163 3.12 8.22 -12.09
CA PRO A 163 2.08 7.33 -12.58
C PRO A 163 2.45 5.87 -12.27
N THR A 164 1.55 5.16 -11.60
CA THR A 164 1.66 3.71 -11.42
C THR A 164 1.60 3.04 -12.78
N ARG A 165 2.71 2.41 -13.23
CA ARG A 165 2.70 1.62 -14.46
C ARG A 165 1.86 0.36 -14.27
N PRO A 166 0.93 0.06 -15.19
CA PRO A 166 0.22 -1.21 -15.16
C PRO A 166 1.22 -2.37 -15.34
N ILE A 167 1.01 -3.43 -14.55
CA ILE A 167 1.77 -4.68 -14.74
C ILE A 167 1.23 -5.31 -16.00
N SER A 168 2.04 -5.33 -17.06
CA SER A 168 1.75 -6.13 -18.25
C SER A 168 1.84 -7.62 -17.88
N ILE A 169 0.76 -8.33 -18.10
CA ILE A 169 0.64 -9.78 -17.98
C ILE A 169 1.35 -10.41 -19.19
#